data_4eca40c65780db87c4e8a1f492880826
#
_entry.id   4eca40c65780db87c4e8a1f492880826
#
_cell.length_a   1.000
_cell.length_b   1.000
_cell.length_c   1.000
_cell.angle_alpha   90.00
_cell.angle_beta   90.00
_cell.angle_gamma   90.00
#
_symmetry.space_group_name_H-M   'P 1'
#
loop_
_entity.id
_entity.type
_entity.pdbx_description
1 polymer ?
#
loop_
_entity_poly.entity_id
_entity_poly.type
_entity_poly.pdbx_seq_one_letter_code
_entity_poly.pdbx_strand_id
1 'polypeptide(L)'
;ASEKELLEWSRSDSPVRMYLREMGQISLLTKDEEIDISKKIEFGEDIIIDAFCSVPYLIDFILDYKEALINRERRVKELFKTFEDDADSDDDDDDDGDEFEEDGEEKKTFSKKDNTRTEKVIESFKSLEKAKKDWLKSFSKPPEEGLDAEEMMNYDLGLAYKKKLLKDAFVIL
;
A
#
# COMPACT_ATOMS: atom_id res chain seq x y z
N ALA A 1 -35.13 18.17 -37.66
CA ALA A 1 -33.93 17.31 -37.74
C ALA A 1 -34.37 15.94 -38.25
N SER A 2 -33.86 15.51 -39.40
CA SER A 2 -34.25 14.23 -39.98
C SER A 2 -33.59 13.08 -39.16
N GLU A 3 -34.28 11.95 -39.14
CA GLU A 3 -33.80 10.73 -38.47
C GLU A 3 -32.37 10.33 -38.95
N LYS A 4 -32.02 10.71 -40.18
CA LYS A 4 -30.66 10.59 -40.76
C LYS A 4 -29.61 11.48 -40.04
N GLU A 5 -29.96 12.72 -39.71
CA GLU A 5 -29.04 13.64 -38.99
C GLU A 5 -28.80 13.19 -37.56
N LEU A 6 -29.81 12.61 -36.90
CA LEU A 6 -29.67 11.99 -35.58
C LEU A 6 -28.78 10.75 -35.63
N LEU A 7 -28.89 9.95 -36.72
CA LEU A 7 -28.04 8.76 -36.95
C LEU A 7 -26.59 9.12 -37.32
N GLU A 8 -26.36 10.17 -38.10
CA GLU A 8 -25.02 10.69 -38.39
C GLU A 8 -24.40 11.33 -37.17
N TRP A 9 -25.20 12.00 -36.34
CA TRP A 9 -24.76 12.54 -35.03
C TRP A 9 -24.37 11.44 -34.06
N SER A 10 -25.02 10.27 -34.12
CA SER A 10 -24.68 9.09 -33.33
C SER A 10 -23.42 8.39 -33.80
N ARG A 11 -23.00 8.60 -35.06
CA ARG A 11 -21.80 8.00 -35.68
C ARG A 11 -20.52 8.81 -35.53
N SER A 12 -20.57 9.99 -34.93
CA SER A 12 -19.33 10.76 -34.72
C SER A 12 -18.45 10.04 -33.66
N ASP A 13 -17.31 9.55 -34.13
CA ASP A 13 -16.30 8.84 -33.34
C ASP A 13 -15.51 9.78 -32.42
N SER A 14 -16.15 10.81 -31.86
CA SER A 14 -15.51 11.68 -30.86
C SER A 14 -15.19 10.87 -29.62
N PRO A 15 -13.93 10.84 -29.14
CA PRO A 15 -13.52 10.14 -27.92
C PRO A 15 -14.37 10.52 -26.70
N VAL A 16 -14.76 11.78 -26.60
CA VAL A 16 -15.63 12.28 -25.53
C VAL A 16 -17.01 11.62 -25.58
N ARG A 17 -17.59 11.46 -26.76
CA ARG A 17 -18.90 10.83 -26.92
C ARG A 17 -18.86 9.33 -26.64
N MET A 18 -17.80 8.64 -27.09
CA MET A 18 -17.57 7.24 -26.72
C MET A 18 -17.48 7.09 -25.19
N TYR A 19 -16.70 7.93 -24.55
CA TYR A 19 -16.58 7.95 -23.09
C TYR A 19 -17.90 8.16 -22.37
N LEU A 20 -18.69 9.20 -22.77
CA LEU A 20 -20.00 9.46 -22.17
C LEU A 20 -20.99 8.32 -22.42
N ARG A 21 -20.94 7.66 -23.58
CA ARG A 21 -21.79 6.51 -23.87
C ARG A 21 -21.40 5.30 -23.01
N GLU A 22 -20.12 5.03 -22.85
CA GLU A 22 -19.63 3.94 -22.00
C GLU A 22 -19.93 4.20 -20.53
N MET A 23 -19.71 5.41 -20.05
CA MET A 23 -20.11 5.83 -18.69
C MET A 23 -21.61 5.70 -18.44
N GLY A 24 -22.43 6.03 -19.44
CA GLY A 24 -23.90 5.94 -19.32
C GLY A 24 -24.43 4.49 -19.27
N GLN A 25 -23.62 3.50 -19.63
CA GLN A 25 -24.01 2.08 -19.54
C GLN A 25 -23.86 1.51 -18.12
N ILE A 26 -23.05 2.14 -17.30
CA ILE A 26 -22.80 1.72 -15.90
C ILE A 26 -23.77 2.53 -15.01
N SER A 27 -24.68 1.81 -14.37
CA SER A 27 -25.59 2.43 -13.38
C SER A 27 -24.80 2.91 -12.15
N LEU A 28 -25.27 4.01 -11.54
CA LEU A 28 -24.74 4.44 -10.26
C LEU A 28 -25.09 3.39 -9.18
N LEU A 29 -24.13 3.15 -8.29
CA LEU A 29 -24.32 2.26 -7.15
C LEU A 29 -25.28 2.89 -6.15
N THR A 30 -26.12 2.06 -5.56
CA THR A 30 -26.85 2.41 -4.35
C THR A 30 -25.92 2.36 -3.14
N LYS A 31 -26.29 3.02 -2.04
CA LYS A 31 -25.51 3.03 -0.81
C LYS A 31 -25.22 1.61 -0.27
N ASP A 32 -26.19 0.72 -0.39
CA ASP A 32 -26.05 -0.65 0.09
C ASP A 32 -25.09 -1.46 -0.80
N GLU A 33 -25.17 -1.27 -2.11
CA GLU A 33 -24.22 -1.90 -3.08
C GLU A 33 -22.79 -1.38 -2.89
N GLU A 34 -22.60 -0.09 -2.62
CA GLU A 34 -21.30 0.49 -2.31
C GLU A 34 -20.69 -0.16 -1.06
N ILE A 35 -21.48 -0.30 0.02
CA ILE A 35 -21.04 -0.96 1.25
C ILE A 35 -20.65 -2.42 0.99
N ASP A 36 -21.44 -3.15 0.20
CA ASP A 36 -21.18 -4.55 -0.10
C ASP A 36 -19.92 -4.74 -0.94
N ILE A 37 -19.69 -3.85 -1.91
CA ILE A 37 -18.46 -3.88 -2.72
C ILE A 37 -17.26 -3.51 -1.88
N SER A 38 -17.35 -2.46 -1.04
CA SER A 38 -16.27 -2.04 -0.15
C SER A 38 -15.85 -3.16 0.80
N LYS A 39 -16.82 -3.87 1.40
CA LYS A 39 -16.54 -5.05 2.24
C LYS A 39 -15.84 -6.18 1.47
N LYS A 40 -16.20 -6.40 0.20
CA LYS A 40 -15.54 -7.42 -0.62
C LYS A 40 -14.10 -7.03 -0.94
N ILE A 41 -13.82 -5.74 -1.17
CA ILE A 41 -12.47 -5.22 -1.38
C ILE A 41 -11.64 -5.42 -0.11
N GLU A 42 -12.13 -4.95 1.04
CA GLU A 42 -11.47 -5.10 2.34
C GLU A 42 -11.17 -6.58 2.67
N PHE A 43 -12.14 -7.46 2.43
CA PHE A 43 -11.94 -8.91 2.61
C PHE A 43 -10.86 -9.46 1.68
N GLY A 44 -10.82 -9.02 0.42
CA GLY A 44 -9.78 -9.41 -0.53
C GLY A 44 -8.39 -8.94 -0.10
N GLU A 45 -8.26 -7.72 0.36
CA GLU A 45 -7.02 -7.15 0.90
C GLU A 45 -6.54 -7.94 2.13
N ASP A 46 -7.46 -8.26 3.06
CA ASP A 46 -7.11 -9.06 4.25
C ASP A 46 -6.59 -10.45 3.90
N ILE A 47 -7.15 -11.10 2.89
CA ILE A 47 -6.64 -12.40 2.39
C ILE A 47 -5.23 -12.26 1.84
N ILE A 48 -4.96 -11.20 1.05
CA ILE A 48 -3.65 -10.96 0.47
C ILE A 48 -2.61 -10.75 1.57
N ILE A 49 -2.90 -9.87 2.54
CA ILE A 49 -2.02 -9.57 3.65
C ILE A 49 -1.80 -10.83 4.51
N ASP A 50 -2.84 -11.64 4.75
CA ASP A 50 -2.72 -12.89 5.50
C ASP A 50 -1.80 -13.90 4.80
N ALA A 51 -1.90 -14.00 3.49
CA ALA A 51 -1.01 -14.83 2.67
C ALA A 51 0.45 -14.34 2.73
N PHE A 52 0.69 -13.04 2.62
CA PHE A 52 2.02 -12.44 2.78
C PHE A 52 2.62 -12.71 4.16
N CYS A 53 1.85 -12.48 5.23
CA CYS A 53 2.31 -12.71 6.59
C CYS A 53 2.53 -14.19 6.92
N SER A 54 1.94 -15.10 6.15
CA SER A 54 2.15 -16.54 6.32
C SER A 54 3.47 -17.04 5.75
N VAL A 55 4.14 -16.25 4.90
CA VAL A 55 5.43 -16.59 4.27
C VAL A 55 6.53 -15.64 4.76
N PRO A 56 7.32 -16.04 5.78
CA PRO A 56 8.35 -15.17 6.38
C PRO A 56 9.36 -14.62 5.37
N TYR A 57 9.67 -15.36 4.33
CA TYR A 57 10.58 -14.94 3.26
C TYR A 57 10.09 -13.71 2.51
N LEU A 58 8.79 -13.59 2.28
CA LEU A 58 8.23 -12.41 1.60
C LEU A 58 8.39 -11.15 2.46
N ILE A 59 8.26 -11.31 3.77
CA ILE A 59 8.47 -10.20 4.71
C ILE A 59 9.95 -9.79 4.71
N ASP A 60 10.88 -10.75 4.64
CA ASP A 60 12.32 -10.45 4.54
C ASP A 60 12.63 -9.69 3.26
N PHE A 61 12.07 -10.13 2.13
CA PHE A 61 12.23 -9.44 0.85
C PHE A 61 11.77 -7.98 0.90
N ILE A 62 10.67 -7.71 1.62
CA ILE A 62 10.19 -6.33 1.83
C ILE A 62 11.12 -5.57 2.78
N LEU A 63 11.63 -6.21 3.82
CA LEU A 63 12.57 -5.59 4.77
C LEU A 63 13.91 -5.22 4.12
N ASP A 64 14.33 -5.91 3.05
CA ASP A 64 15.54 -5.58 2.30
C ASP A 64 15.47 -4.17 1.67
N TYR A 65 14.25 -3.70 1.34
CA TYR A 65 14.06 -2.32 0.86
C TYR A 65 14.40 -1.26 1.92
N LYS A 66 14.30 -1.58 3.21
CA LYS A 66 14.72 -0.70 4.30
C LYS A 66 16.20 -0.32 4.18
N GLU A 67 17.05 -1.28 3.85
CA GLU A 67 18.49 -1.03 3.68
C GLU A 67 18.75 -0.12 2.48
N ALA A 68 18.05 -0.33 1.37
CA ALA A 68 18.15 0.53 0.19
C ALA A 68 17.71 1.98 0.48
N LEU A 69 16.72 2.18 1.36
CA LEU A 69 16.30 3.51 1.80
C LEU A 69 17.33 4.16 2.73
N ILE A 70 17.90 3.41 3.68
CA ILE A 70 18.92 3.89 4.62
C ILE A 70 20.19 4.29 3.87
N ASN A 71 20.60 3.48 2.89
CA ASN A 71 21.78 3.73 2.06
C ASN A 71 21.55 4.81 0.99
N ARG A 72 20.33 5.37 0.91
CA ARG A 72 19.92 6.35 -0.11
C ARG A 72 20.08 5.86 -1.56
N GLU A 73 20.04 4.55 -1.76
CA GLU A 73 20.07 3.95 -3.09
C GLU A 73 18.75 4.13 -3.83
N ARG A 74 17.63 4.22 -3.06
CA ARG A 74 16.27 4.41 -3.58
C ARG A 74 15.52 5.47 -2.79
N ARG A 75 14.57 6.13 -3.49
CA ARG A 75 13.66 7.09 -2.86
C ARG A 75 12.37 6.39 -2.45
N VAL A 76 11.70 6.93 -1.41
CA VAL A 76 10.38 6.42 -0.94
C VAL A 76 9.37 6.40 -2.09
N LYS A 77 9.35 7.42 -2.94
CA LYS A 77 8.47 7.51 -4.12
C LYS A 77 8.66 6.38 -5.13
N GLU A 78 9.87 5.81 -5.23
CA GLU A 78 10.16 4.69 -6.14
C GLU A 78 9.59 3.37 -5.62
N LEU A 79 9.38 3.25 -4.32
CA LEU A 79 8.89 2.04 -3.65
C LEU A 79 7.37 2.06 -3.44
N PHE A 80 6.79 3.23 -3.22
CA PHE A 80 5.39 3.39 -2.87
C PHE A 80 4.72 4.39 -3.82
N LYS A 81 3.84 3.90 -4.68
CA LYS A 81 3.09 4.72 -5.66
C LYS A 81 2.13 5.72 -5.01
N THR A 82 1.64 5.41 -3.81
CA THR A 82 0.70 6.26 -3.05
C THR A 82 1.28 7.62 -2.64
N PHE A 83 2.59 7.80 -2.67
CA PHE A 83 3.22 9.09 -2.37
C PHE A 83 3.26 10.06 -3.57
N GLU A 84 2.82 9.63 -4.76
CA GLU A 84 2.75 10.51 -5.93
C GLU A 84 1.54 11.45 -5.86
N ASP A 85 0.41 10.98 -5.29
CA ASP A 85 -0.85 11.73 -5.28
C ASP A 85 -0.88 12.87 -4.24
N ASP A 86 -0.10 12.77 -3.16
CA ASP A 86 -0.03 13.82 -2.13
C ASP A 86 0.93 14.98 -2.49
N ALA A 87 1.67 14.87 -3.60
CA ALA A 87 2.64 15.89 -4.00
C ALA A 87 2.02 17.05 -4.78
N ASP A 88 0.82 16.84 -5.36
CA ASP A 88 0.13 17.86 -6.17
C ASP A 88 -0.83 18.75 -5.37
N SER A 89 -1.02 18.50 -4.07
CA SER A 89 -1.98 19.27 -3.26
C SER A 89 -1.39 20.37 -2.37
N ASP A 90 -0.06 20.48 -2.27
CA ASP A 90 0.62 21.60 -1.59
C ASP A 90 1.63 22.24 -2.54
N ASP A 91 1.09 22.90 -3.58
CA ASP A 91 1.76 23.91 -4.35
C ASP A 91 1.78 25.20 -3.53
N ASP A 92 2.74 25.32 -2.63
CA ASP A 92 3.16 26.59 -2.06
C ASP A 92 4.68 26.64 -2.02
N ASP A 93 5.20 27.44 -2.95
CA ASP A 93 6.40 28.25 -2.91
C ASP A 93 7.49 27.83 -1.91
N ASP A 94 8.46 27.08 -2.39
CA ASP A 94 9.84 27.35 -2.09
C ASP A 94 10.69 27.03 -3.33
N ASP A 95 10.78 28.06 -4.17
CA ASP A 95 11.80 28.28 -5.16
C ASP A 95 13.16 28.39 -4.42
N ASP A 96 13.73 27.23 -4.10
CA ASP A 96 15.14 27.16 -3.76
C ASP A 96 15.90 26.69 -5.00
N GLY A 97 16.49 27.72 -5.64
CA GLY A 97 17.31 27.71 -6.82
C GLY A 97 18.06 26.42 -7.09
N ASP A 98 17.73 25.86 -8.25
CA ASP A 98 18.52 24.88 -8.95
C ASP A 98 19.88 25.53 -9.32
N GLU A 99 20.86 25.48 -8.43
CA GLU A 99 22.26 25.66 -8.82
C GLU A 99 22.65 24.43 -9.65
N PHE A 100 22.58 24.61 -10.95
CA PHE A 100 23.22 23.74 -11.94
C PHE A 100 24.74 23.76 -11.70
N GLU A 101 25.24 22.82 -10.91
CA GLU A 101 26.63 22.41 -11.00
C GLU A 101 26.76 21.30 -12.03
N GLU A 102 27.26 21.70 -13.19
CA GLU A 102 27.75 20.87 -14.28
C GLU A 102 29.07 20.18 -13.81
N ASP A 103 28.94 19.05 -13.11
CA ASP A 103 30.04 18.08 -13.03
C ASP A 103 29.50 16.68 -12.71
N GLY A 104 29.88 15.72 -13.55
CA GLY A 104 29.32 14.41 -13.82
C GLY A 104 29.36 13.37 -12.70
N GLU A 105 28.65 13.56 -11.62
CA GLU A 105 28.13 12.50 -10.75
C GLU A 105 26.74 12.92 -10.29
N GLU A 106 25.69 12.17 -10.68
CA GLU A 106 24.32 12.35 -10.19
C GLU A 106 24.27 12.15 -8.66
N LYS A 107 24.66 13.14 -7.89
CA LYS A 107 24.31 13.21 -6.47
C LYS A 107 22.83 13.52 -6.39
N LYS A 108 22.01 12.48 -6.18
CA LYS A 108 20.58 12.60 -5.89
C LYS A 108 20.43 13.52 -4.66
N THR A 109 20.09 14.79 -4.90
CA THR A 109 19.80 15.76 -3.82
C THR A 109 18.48 15.36 -3.16
N PHE A 110 18.52 15.00 -1.90
CA PHE A 110 17.34 14.63 -1.13
C PHE A 110 16.79 15.87 -0.42
N SER A 111 15.54 16.22 -0.73
CA SER A 111 14.82 17.31 -0.07
C SER A 111 14.63 17.04 1.44
N LYS A 112 14.47 18.08 2.26
CA LYS A 112 14.12 17.95 3.68
C LYS A 112 12.81 17.16 3.88
N LYS A 113 11.82 17.36 3.00
CA LYS A 113 10.55 16.62 2.99
C LYS A 113 10.77 15.11 2.74
N ASP A 114 11.70 14.77 1.81
CA ASP A 114 12.05 13.37 1.53
C ASP A 114 12.73 12.70 2.73
N ASN A 115 13.57 13.41 3.46
CA ASN A 115 14.22 12.89 4.67
C ASN A 115 13.21 12.56 5.77
N THR A 116 12.24 13.44 6.04
CA THR A 116 11.20 13.21 7.06
C THR A 116 10.28 12.04 6.67
N ARG A 117 9.94 11.92 5.38
CA ARG A 117 9.16 10.78 4.86
C ARG A 117 9.95 9.48 4.99
N THR A 118 11.24 9.51 4.63
CA THR A 118 12.13 8.35 4.75
C THR A 118 12.25 7.88 6.20
N GLU A 119 12.36 8.79 7.18
CA GLU A 119 12.43 8.46 8.60
C GLU A 119 11.15 7.75 9.08
N LYS A 120 9.97 8.26 8.71
CA LYS A 120 8.68 7.63 9.06
C LYS A 120 8.56 6.22 8.48
N VAL A 121 8.93 6.05 7.21
CA VAL A 121 8.90 4.75 6.55
C VAL A 121 9.90 3.79 7.20
N ILE A 122 11.10 4.23 7.55
CA ILE A 122 12.09 3.40 8.27
C ILE A 122 11.55 2.98 9.64
N GLU A 123 10.82 3.84 10.34
CA GLU A 123 10.19 3.49 11.62
C GLU A 123 9.10 2.41 11.46
N SER A 124 8.28 2.52 10.40
CA SER A 124 7.30 1.49 10.05
C SER A 124 7.97 0.15 9.73
N PHE A 125 9.08 0.14 8.99
CA PHE A 125 9.88 -1.06 8.76
C PHE A 125 10.45 -1.68 10.05
N LYS A 126 10.90 -0.86 11.01
CA LYS A 126 11.37 -1.35 12.31
C LYS A 126 10.23 -2.01 13.10
N SER A 127 9.03 -1.42 13.04
CA SER A 127 7.83 -1.99 13.69
C SER A 127 7.46 -3.33 13.07
N LEU A 128 7.49 -3.43 11.74
CA LEU A 128 7.24 -4.68 11.01
C LEU A 128 8.27 -5.76 11.38
N GLU A 129 9.56 -5.42 11.41
CA GLU A 129 10.65 -6.33 11.79
C GLU A 129 10.46 -6.87 13.21
N LYS A 130 10.09 -6.00 14.15
CA LYS A 130 9.80 -6.40 15.54
C LYS A 130 8.61 -7.34 15.61
N ALA A 131 7.50 -6.99 14.97
CA ALA A 131 6.29 -7.81 14.94
C ALA A 131 6.55 -9.18 14.32
N LYS A 132 7.34 -9.25 13.23
CA LYS A 132 7.79 -10.50 12.62
C LYS A 132 8.59 -11.36 13.59
N LYS A 133 9.58 -10.80 14.28
CA LYS A 133 10.40 -11.52 15.26
C LYS A 133 9.55 -12.09 16.38
N ASP A 134 8.61 -11.30 16.91
CA ASP A 134 7.73 -11.70 17.99
C ASP A 134 6.76 -12.82 17.56
N TRP A 135 6.26 -12.75 16.32
CA TRP A 135 5.41 -13.80 15.77
C TRP A 135 6.18 -15.10 15.54
N LEU A 136 7.35 -15.04 14.87
CA LEU A 136 8.20 -16.22 14.62
C LEU A 136 8.65 -16.90 15.91
N LYS A 137 9.04 -16.10 16.93
CA LYS A 137 9.42 -16.61 18.24
C LYS A 137 8.29 -17.39 18.91
N SER A 138 7.04 -16.95 18.72
CA SER A 138 5.88 -17.62 19.29
C SER A 138 5.48 -18.84 18.49
N PHE A 139 5.53 -18.74 17.15
CA PHE A 139 5.26 -19.85 16.26
C PHE A 139 6.28 -20.99 16.39
N SER A 140 7.54 -20.67 16.68
CA SER A 140 8.60 -21.67 16.86
C SER A 140 8.56 -22.39 18.22
N LYS A 141 7.72 -21.95 19.16
CA LYS A 141 7.53 -22.60 20.44
C LYS A 141 6.32 -23.55 20.31
N PRO A 142 6.54 -24.86 20.30
CA PRO A 142 5.40 -25.80 20.35
C PRO A 142 4.65 -25.63 21.68
N PRO A 143 3.35 -25.90 21.70
CA PRO A 143 2.62 -25.96 22.95
C PRO A 143 3.23 -27.05 23.85
N GLU A 144 3.22 -26.80 25.16
CA GLU A 144 3.73 -27.76 26.12
C GLU A 144 2.87 -29.04 26.07
N GLU A 145 3.51 -30.20 26.18
CA GLU A 145 2.78 -31.48 26.21
C GLU A 145 1.92 -31.56 27.47
N GLY A 146 0.64 -31.82 27.31
CA GLY A 146 -0.28 -32.02 28.44
C GLY A 146 -1.11 -30.81 28.82
N LEU A 147 -1.16 -29.75 27.98
CA LEU A 147 -2.05 -28.62 28.17
C LEU A 147 -3.53 -29.09 28.13
N ASP A 148 -4.34 -28.49 29.01
CA ASP A 148 -5.78 -28.66 28.94
C ASP A 148 -6.40 -27.87 27.76
N ALA A 149 -7.70 -28.04 27.53
CA ALA A 149 -8.39 -27.40 26.41
C ALA A 149 -8.41 -25.86 26.52
N GLU A 150 -8.44 -25.31 27.74
CA GLU A 150 -8.45 -23.87 27.99
C GLU A 150 -7.05 -23.27 27.75
N GLU A 151 -6.01 -23.94 28.20
CA GLU A 151 -4.62 -23.56 27.98
C GLU A 151 -4.26 -23.60 26.50
N MET A 152 -4.71 -24.64 25.76
CA MET A 152 -4.51 -24.72 24.32
C MET A 152 -5.23 -23.59 23.58
N MET A 153 -6.46 -23.28 23.97
CA MET A 153 -7.22 -22.15 23.39
C MET A 153 -6.51 -20.81 23.65
N ASN A 154 -5.95 -20.61 24.83
CA ASN A 154 -5.19 -19.39 25.16
C ASN A 154 -3.89 -19.31 24.35
N TYR A 155 -3.22 -20.41 24.08
CA TYR A 155 -2.04 -20.47 23.21
C TYR A 155 -2.40 -20.07 21.77
N ASP A 156 -3.47 -20.63 21.21
CA ASP A 156 -3.93 -20.33 19.85
C ASP A 156 -4.37 -18.87 19.72
N LEU A 157 -5.07 -18.32 20.73
CA LEU A 157 -5.44 -16.90 20.79
C LEU A 157 -4.19 -16.01 20.83
N GLY A 158 -3.17 -16.41 21.57
CA GLY A 158 -1.89 -15.69 21.65
C GLY A 158 -1.17 -15.67 20.29
N LEU A 159 -1.16 -16.78 19.56
CA LEU A 159 -0.62 -16.84 18.20
C LEU A 159 -1.42 -15.97 17.23
N ALA A 160 -2.74 -16.08 17.25
CA ALA A 160 -3.63 -15.29 16.39
C ALA A 160 -3.46 -13.78 16.66
N TYR A 161 -3.33 -13.37 17.91
CA TYR A 161 -3.09 -11.99 18.29
C TYR A 161 -1.76 -11.45 17.75
N LYS A 162 -0.67 -12.23 17.81
CA LYS A 162 0.64 -11.82 17.29
C LYS A 162 0.65 -11.79 15.77
N LYS A 163 -0.07 -12.71 15.11
CA LYS A 163 -0.26 -12.66 13.67
C LYS A 163 -1.03 -11.39 13.26
N LYS A 164 -2.04 -11.00 14.04
CA LYS A 164 -2.78 -9.76 13.83
C LYS A 164 -1.86 -8.54 13.96
N LEU A 165 -1.02 -8.46 14.99
CA LEU A 165 -0.06 -7.36 15.14
C LEU A 165 0.92 -7.27 13.96
N LEU A 166 1.31 -8.41 13.40
CA LEU A 166 2.15 -8.46 12.20
C LEU A 166 1.41 -7.90 10.98
N LYS A 167 0.14 -8.27 10.79
CA LYS A 167 -0.72 -7.73 9.72
C LYS A 167 -0.90 -6.22 9.87
N ASP A 168 -1.22 -5.76 11.09
CA ASP A 168 -1.41 -4.34 11.38
C ASP A 168 -0.12 -3.53 11.07
N ALA A 169 1.05 -4.06 11.45
CA ALA A 169 2.33 -3.44 11.14
C ALA A 169 2.62 -3.41 9.62
N PHE A 170 2.14 -4.39 8.87
CA PHE A 170 2.27 -4.45 7.42
C PHE A 170 1.36 -3.43 6.71
N VAL A 171 0.15 -3.23 7.22
CA VAL A 171 -0.81 -2.24 6.67
C VAL A 171 -0.33 -0.79 6.87
N ILE A 172 0.42 -0.53 7.95
CA ILE A 172 0.96 0.81 8.25
C ILE A 172 2.16 1.15 7.35
N LEU A 173 2.80 0.16 6.74
CA LEU A 173 3.91 0.33 5.81
C LEU A 173 3.43 0.87 4.48
#